data_0ba395787e4c27140485b96d3b544529
#
_entry.id   0ba395787e4c27140485b96d3b544529
#
_cell.length_a   1.000
_cell.length_b   1.000
_cell.length_c   1.000
_cell.angle_alpha   90.00
_cell.angle_beta   90.00
_cell.angle_gamma   90.00
#
_symmetry.space_group_name_H-M   'P 1'
#
loop_
_entity.id
_entity.type
_entity.pdbx_description
1 polymer ?
#
loop_
_entity_poly.entity_id
_entity_poly.type
_entity_poly.pdbx_seq_one_letter_code
_entity_poly.pdbx_strand_id
1 'polypeptide(L)'
;MPTVQKWGRRESIIWPPRGYLYTLGAFFLAIAATGFFIYLRFQFGLSPLERYYLPYYLRSETAGMTHSASKYEMLYVSDGESPGHAALEADVGPGTTPQFGGKPLPLTLTPQAAIHGTYFLMRESPRNYQNKVIHAWIAHSIYGDVPLYNLFRMQLLFGLAAFILQLPFSIHKDFRRIKQLRYGRRLKGPVLVNAKDFTAAVSGNGIGIKTNDFKLPLRIPRDAENKHFLIVGDTGSGKSSIIRQMLYQVDARGDSAIVYDPACEFVKQFYDERRGDIVLNPLDARMPYWNPSKELRRKAEAKALAVSLYQPEGVTNRFFVEAPQKIFAHLLSYLPTPEDLIKWMSDPAEIDRRVKGTEYWMLIDPKAPQQRTGVLGSLNMSADSFRLLPKESETTSVWTATKWAETRRGWIFITSRPTMREALRPLISLWIDTLVLRLLNEPMPDQKPVWFVIDELASLQRLPQLHTAITENRKSQNPVKGVRTPLTMERTAPYEKYSVFLMAE
;
A
#
# COMPACT_ATOMS: atom_id res chain seq x y z
N MET A 1 0.61 20.09 7.65
CA MET A 1 0.32 18.92 6.79
C MET A 1 1.14 17.75 7.29
N PRO A 2 0.55 16.68 7.83
CA PRO A 2 1.31 15.51 8.22
C PRO A 2 1.84 14.84 6.98
N THR A 3 3.14 14.67 6.92
CA THR A 3 3.81 13.88 5.89
C THR A 3 3.35 12.43 6.02
N VAL A 4 2.51 12.00 5.09
CA VAL A 4 2.16 10.58 4.92
C VAL A 4 3.47 9.82 4.69
N GLN A 5 3.91 9.07 5.68
CA GLN A 5 5.05 8.18 5.56
C GLN A 5 4.74 7.20 4.43
N LYS A 6 5.55 7.25 3.37
CA LYS A 6 5.39 6.41 2.17
C LYS A 6 5.75 4.97 2.52
N TRP A 7 4.76 4.16 2.79
CA TRP A 7 4.92 2.71 2.89
C TRP A 7 5.42 2.17 1.55
N GLY A 8 6.55 1.46 1.57
CA GLY A 8 7.06 0.74 0.41
C GLY A 8 8.04 1.49 -0.47
N ARG A 9 8.79 2.47 0.03
CA ARG A 9 10.04 2.83 -0.62
C ARG A 9 11.03 1.68 -0.42
N ARG A 10 11.04 0.73 -1.35
CA ARG A 10 12.34 0.21 -1.75
C ARG A 10 13.13 1.44 -2.22
N GLU A 11 14.11 1.84 -1.49
CA GLU A 11 15.24 2.62 -1.99
C GLU A 11 16.06 1.73 -2.93
N SER A 12 15.40 1.15 -3.93
CA SER A 12 16.12 0.79 -5.11
C SER A 12 16.52 2.13 -5.69
N ILE A 13 17.77 2.28 -5.97
CA ILE A 13 18.42 3.18 -6.87
C ILE A 13 17.67 3.21 -8.23
N ILE A 14 16.40 3.55 -8.17
CA ILE A 14 15.65 3.98 -9.32
C ILE A 14 15.91 5.46 -9.31
N TRP A 15 16.90 5.85 -10.06
CA TRP A 15 16.97 7.15 -10.67
C TRP A 15 15.53 7.67 -10.81
N PRO A 16 15.28 8.93 -10.40
CA PRO A 16 13.96 9.51 -10.63
C PRO A 16 13.62 9.18 -12.07
N PRO A 17 12.47 8.57 -12.35
CA PRO A 17 12.12 8.15 -13.69
C PRO A 17 12.35 9.37 -14.54
N ARG A 18 13.36 9.31 -15.41
CA ARG A 18 13.71 10.41 -16.27
C ARG A 18 12.43 10.76 -16.99
N GLY A 19 11.89 11.89 -16.60
CA GLY A 19 10.51 12.26 -16.65
C GLY A 19 9.77 11.92 -17.92
N TYR A 20 9.80 12.53 -18.93
CA TYR A 20 8.95 12.62 -20.09
C TYR A 20 9.49 11.79 -21.26
N LEU A 21 9.60 10.45 -21.11
CA LEU A 21 10.17 9.59 -22.17
C LEU A 21 9.31 9.60 -23.43
N TYR A 22 7.99 9.54 -23.30
CA TYR A 22 7.06 9.56 -24.44
C TYR A 22 7.01 10.95 -25.06
N THR A 23 7.07 12.00 -24.26
CA THR A 23 7.14 13.39 -24.76
C THR A 23 8.45 13.64 -25.49
N LEU A 24 9.58 13.14 -24.99
CA LEU A 24 10.86 13.19 -25.69
C LEU A 24 10.83 12.38 -26.99
N GLY A 25 10.22 11.19 -26.97
CA GLY A 25 10.02 10.38 -28.17
C GLY A 25 9.17 11.08 -29.22
N ALA A 26 8.09 11.74 -28.80
CA ALA A 26 7.23 12.54 -29.70
C ALA A 26 7.99 13.72 -30.32
N PHE A 27 8.88 14.36 -29.56
CA PHE A 27 9.74 15.43 -30.03
C PHE A 27 10.69 14.94 -31.12
N PHE A 28 11.39 13.84 -30.90
CA PHE A 28 12.28 13.26 -31.92
C PHE A 28 11.53 12.76 -33.16
N LEU A 29 10.35 12.20 -32.99
CA LEU A 29 9.50 11.76 -34.08
C LEU A 29 9.05 12.95 -34.92
N ALA A 30 8.68 14.07 -34.28
CA ALA A 30 8.31 15.29 -34.97
C ALA A 30 9.50 15.87 -35.76
N ILE A 31 10.70 15.86 -35.19
CA ILE A 31 11.91 16.27 -35.91
C ILE A 31 12.17 15.37 -37.11
N ALA A 32 12.07 14.05 -36.95
CA ALA A 32 12.27 13.11 -38.06
C ALA A 32 11.22 13.29 -39.15
N ALA A 33 9.96 13.47 -38.78
CA ALA A 33 8.88 13.77 -39.75
C ALA A 33 9.11 15.10 -40.49
N THR A 34 9.52 16.15 -39.74
CA THR A 34 9.87 17.43 -40.35
C THR A 34 11.02 17.28 -41.34
N GLY A 35 12.07 16.57 -40.96
CA GLY A 35 13.21 16.28 -41.84
C GLY A 35 12.79 15.48 -43.06
N PHE A 36 11.90 14.52 -42.95
CA PHE A 36 11.37 13.75 -44.05
C PHE A 36 10.55 14.64 -45.03
N PHE A 37 9.70 15.50 -44.50
CA PHE A 37 8.93 16.44 -45.36
C PHE A 37 9.83 17.49 -46.02
N ILE A 38 10.89 17.95 -45.34
CA ILE A 38 11.90 18.82 -45.95
C ILE A 38 12.61 18.08 -47.09
N TYR A 39 12.97 16.80 -46.88
CA TYR A 39 13.60 15.97 -47.91
C TYR A 39 12.66 15.78 -49.14
N LEU A 40 11.37 15.50 -48.90
CA LEU A 40 10.40 15.42 -50.00
C LEU A 40 10.27 16.74 -50.76
N ARG A 41 10.21 17.85 -50.03
CA ARG A 41 10.19 19.20 -50.69
C ARG A 41 11.44 19.43 -51.51
N PHE A 42 12.61 19.04 -50.98
CA PHE A 42 13.89 19.13 -51.70
C PHE A 42 13.86 18.29 -52.98
N GLN A 43 13.38 17.05 -52.92
CA GLN A 43 13.40 16.13 -54.07
C GLN A 43 12.36 16.44 -55.14
N PHE A 44 11.17 16.81 -54.73
CA PHE A 44 10.04 16.92 -55.64
C PHE A 44 9.50 18.33 -55.80
N GLY A 45 9.80 19.20 -54.87
CA GLY A 45 9.21 20.53 -54.86
C GLY A 45 10.12 21.67 -55.28
N LEU A 46 11.42 21.41 -55.41
CA LEU A 46 12.39 22.36 -55.91
C LEU A 46 12.82 21.97 -57.34
N SER A 47 13.05 22.96 -58.21
CA SER A 47 13.60 22.74 -59.51
C SER A 47 15.06 22.22 -59.43
N PRO A 48 15.60 21.58 -60.46
CA PRO A 48 17.01 21.15 -60.48
C PRO A 48 17.98 22.28 -60.18
N LEU A 49 17.68 23.48 -60.66
CA LEU A 49 18.48 24.69 -60.46
C LEU A 49 18.44 25.13 -58.96
N GLU A 50 17.25 25.23 -58.37
CA GLU A 50 17.11 25.56 -56.95
C GLU A 50 17.80 24.53 -56.06
N ARG A 51 17.73 23.23 -56.41
CA ARG A 51 18.43 22.17 -55.67
C ARG A 51 19.95 22.32 -55.71
N TYR A 52 20.49 22.70 -56.86
CA TYR A 52 21.93 22.89 -57.00
C TYR A 52 22.43 24.06 -56.14
N TYR A 53 21.70 25.19 -56.11
CA TYR A 53 22.11 26.39 -55.39
C TYR A 53 21.76 26.36 -53.90
N LEU A 54 20.90 25.47 -53.45
CA LEU A 54 20.47 25.41 -52.04
C LEU A 54 21.61 25.27 -51.00
N PRO A 55 22.63 24.40 -51.20
CA PRO A 55 23.76 24.31 -50.29
C PRO A 55 24.54 25.62 -50.18
N TYR A 56 24.70 26.31 -51.29
CA TYR A 56 25.42 27.60 -51.32
C TYR A 56 24.59 28.70 -50.67
N TYR A 57 23.29 28.71 -50.85
CA TYR A 57 22.37 29.64 -50.19
C TYR A 57 22.38 29.41 -48.65
N LEU A 58 22.30 28.19 -48.21
CA LEU A 58 22.41 27.82 -46.82
C LEU A 58 23.74 28.28 -46.19
N ARG A 59 24.85 28.00 -46.85
CA ARG A 59 26.18 28.40 -46.37
C ARG A 59 26.37 29.91 -46.31
N SER A 60 25.89 30.63 -47.30
CA SER A 60 25.98 32.10 -47.35
C SER A 60 25.10 32.76 -46.27
N GLU A 61 23.91 32.20 -45.99
CA GLU A 61 23.02 32.64 -44.93
C GLU A 61 23.64 32.38 -43.54
N THR A 62 24.16 31.18 -43.32
CA THR A 62 24.82 30.83 -42.05
C THR A 62 26.10 31.61 -41.84
N ALA A 63 26.87 31.88 -42.88
CA ALA A 63 28.06 32.75 -42.83
C ALA A 63 27.67 34.18 -42.41
N GLY A 64 26.54 34.69 -42.88
CA GLY A 64 26.01 35.98 -42.47
C GLY A 64 25.64 36.02 -40.99
N MET A 65 24.99 34.97 -40.47
CA MET A 65 24.58 34.85 -39.08
C MET A 65 25.75 34.63 -38.11
N THR A 66 26.73 33.82 -38.52
CA THR A 66 27.90 33.46 -37.66
C THR A 66 29.06 34.41 -37.80
N HIS A 67 28.95 35.41 -38.66
CA HIS A 67 30.03 36.33 -39.05
C HIS A 67 31.27 35.58 -39.55
N SER A 68 31.08 34.35 -40.06
CA SER A 68 32.15 33.58 -40.67
C SER A 68 32.38 34.04 -42.09
N ALA A 69 33.65 34.07 -42.54
CA ALA A 69 34.01 34.41 -43.89
C ALA A 69 33.95 33.15 -44.77
N SER A 70 33.26 33.22 -45.91
CA SER A 70 33.28 32.16 -46.91
C SER A 70 33.43 32.79 -48.29
N LYS A 71 34.34 32.24 -49.06
CA LYS A 71 34.58 32.66 -50.44
C LYS A 71 33.99 31.64 -51.40
N TYR A 72 33.20 32.16 -52.36
CA TYR A 72 32.73 31.39 -53.50
C TYR A 72 33.27 32.00 -54.80
N GLU A 73 33.65 31.10 -55.66
CA GLU A 73 33.99 31.48 -57.03
C GLU A 73 32.81 31.22 -57.92
N MET A 74 32.42 32.21 -58.76
CA MET A 74 31.47 31.99 -59.82
C MET A 74 32.24 31.67 -61.09
N LEU A 75 31.95 30.50 -61.63
CA LEU A 75 32.52 30.06 -62.91
C LEU A 75 31.47 30.25 -64.01
N TYR A 76 31.82 30.93 -65.05
CA TYR A 76 30.99 31.03 -66.23
C TYR A 76 31.33 29.87 -67.18
N VAL A 77 30.31 29.17 -67.65
CA VAL A 77 30.45 28.06 -68.62
C VAL A 77 29.54 28.34 -69.78
N SER A 78 30.17 28.43 -70.97
CA SER A 78 29.48 28.56 -72.28
C SER A 78 29.15 27.16 -72.78
N ASP A 79 28.01 27.08 -73.53
CA ASP A 79 27.56 25.83 -74.16
C ASP A 79 28.59 25.28 -75.17
N GLY A 80 28.97 24.02 -75.00
CA GLY A 80 29.96 23.36 -75.86
C GLY A 80 31.40 23.41 -75.35
N GLU A 81 31.71 24.11 -74.26
CA GLU A 81 33.06 24.13 -73.63
C GLU A 81 33.14 23.23 -72.39
N SER A 82 34.28 22.54 -72.31
CA SER A 82 34.55 21.73 -71.04
C SER A 82 34.62 22.68 -69.89
N PRO A 83 34.06 22.29 -68.71
CA PRO A 83 34.02 23.10 -67.47
C PRO A 83 35.41 23.39 -66.86
N GLY A 84 36.37 23.72 -67.56
CA GLY A 84 37.76 24.02 -67.14
C GLY A 84 38.43 25.08 -67.91
N HIS A 85 37.89 25.45 -69.14
CA HIS A 85 38.57 26.39 -70.03
C HIS A 85 38.01 27.80 -70.04
N ALA A 86 36.82 28.03 -69.49
CA ALA A 86 36.20 29.36 -69.41
C ALA A 86 35.98 29.83 -67.97
N ALA A 87 36.71 29.26 -66.98
CA ALA A 87 36.60 29.65 -65.58
C ALA A 87 37.20 31.03 -65.38
N LEU A 88 36.39 32.02 -65.28
CA LEU A 88 36.77 33.34 -64.82
C LEU A 88 36.46 33.43 -63.32
N GLU A 89 37.53 33.52 -62.56
CA GLU A 89 37.43 33.76 -61.16
C GLU A 89 36.87 35.16 -60.91
N ALA A 90 35.60 35.24 -60.48
CA ALA A 90 35.07 36.47 -59.91
C ALA A 90 35.50 36.47 -58.40
N ASP A 91 36.48 37.25 -58.09
CA ASP A 91 36.88 37.48 -56.70
C ASP A 91 35.91 38.47 -56.08
N VAL A 92 34.87 37.93 -55.40
CA VAL A 92 33.79 38.72 -54.87
C VAL A 92 34.00 38.93 -53.39
N GLY A 93 34.60 40.07 -53.06
CA GLY A 93 34.76 40.55 -51.67
C GLY A 93 33.55 41.34 -51.18
N PRO A 94 33.43 41.64 -49.85
CA PRO A 94 32.40 42.53 -49.34
C PRO A 94 32.46 43.88 -50.05
N GLY A 95 31.36 44.21 -50.77
CA GLY A 95 31.23 45.48 -51.48
C GLY A 95 31.82 45.50 -52.89
N THR A 96 32.37 44.38 -53.42
CA THR A 96 32.83 44.30 -54.79
C THR A 96 31.78 43.68 -55.68
N THR A 97 31.56 44.23 -56.86
CA THR A 97 30.72 43.66 -57.92
C THR A 97 31.47 42.55 -58.66
N PRO A 98 30.88 41.35 -58.85
CA PRO A 98 31.53 40.31 -59.63
C PRO A 98 31.85 40.83 -61.01
N GLN A 99 33.05 40.55 -61.45
CA GLN A 99 33.49 40.99 -62.86
C GLN A 99 33.81 39.77 -63.70
N PHE A 100 33.40 39.83 -64.93
CA PHE A 100 33.72 38.85 -65.92
C PHE A 100 34.43 39.57 -67.12
N GLY A 101 35.65 39.14 -67.42
CA GLY A 101 36.46 39.76 -68.45
C GLY A 101 36.64 41.28 -68.29
N GLY A 102 36.75 41.74 -67.02
CA GLY A 102 36.89 43.15 -66.70
C GLY A 102 35.59 43.93 -66.71
N LYS A 103 34.47 43.31 -67.08
CA LYS A 103 33.13 43.91 -67.03
C LYS A 103 32.36 43.43 -65.82
N PRO A 104 31.62 44.31 -65.08
CA PRO A 104 30.78 43.89 -63.96
C PRO A 104 29.71 42.91 -64.42
N LEU A 105 29.57 41.76 -63.74
CA LEU A 105 28.51 40.82 -63.98
C LEU A 105 27.19 41.45 -63.52
N PRO A 106 26.15 41.42 -64.32
CA PRO A 106 24.83 41.93 -63.92
C PRO A 106 24.31 41.00 -62.76
N LEU A 107 23.97 41.61 -61.65
CA LEU A 107 23.35 40.93 -60.51
C LEU A 107 21.97 40.29 -60.81
N THR A 108 21.49 40.48 -62.04
CA THR A 108 20.19 40.03 -62.52
C THR A 108 20.29 38.89 -63.57
N LEU A 109 21.30 37.99 -63.44
CA LEU A 109 21.30 36.76 -64.24
C LEU A 109 20.14 35.87 -63.82
N THR A 110 19.15 35.86 -64.70
CA THR A 110 17.94 35.06 -64.52
C THR A 110 18.27 33.58 -64.71
N PRO A 111 17.59 32.64 -63.96
CA PRO A 111 17.71 31.20 -64.18
C PRO A 111 17.53 30.77 -65.64
N GLN A 112 16.80 31.55 -66.40
CA GLN A 112 16.59 31.37 -67.90
C GLN A 112 17.88 31.48 -68.71
N ALA A 113 18.81 32.33 -68.30
CA ALA A 113 20.13 32.39 -68.95
C ALA A 113 20.96 31.14 -68.74
N ALA A 114 20.77 30.41 -67.60
CA ALA A 114 21.42 29.14 -67.32
C ALA A 114 20.81 27.96 -68.12
N ILE A 115 19.60 28.09 -68.63
CA ILE A 115 18.90 27.05 -69.42
C ILE A 115 19.28 27.09 -70.87
N HIS A 116 19.75 28.23 -71.38
CA HIS A 116 20.07 28.46 -72.81
C HIS A 116 21.59 28.35 -73.13
N GLY A 117 22.27 27.43 -72.50
CA GLY A 117 23.63 27.09 -72.84
C GLY A 117 24.74 27.86 -72.14
N THR A 118 24.38 28.79 -71.29
CA THR A 118 25.32 29.56 -70.50
C THR A 118 24.90 29.50 -69.06
N TYR A 119 25.72 28.93 -68.22
CA TYR A 119 25.39 28.79 -66.81
C TYR A 119 26.57 29.12 -65.89
N PHE A 120 26.29 29.46 -64.63
CA PHE A 120 27.29 29.75 -63.65
C PHE A 120 27.42 28.55 -62.73
N LEU A 121 28.66 28.08 -62.58
CA LEU A 121 29.03 27.10 -61.56
C LEU A 121 29.59 27.81 -60.35
N MET A 122 29.10 27.40 -59.19
CA MET A 122 29.66 27.86 -57.92
C MET A 122 30.72 26.89 -57.44
N ARG A 123 31.87 27.42 -57.15
CA ARG A 123 32.98 26.66 -56.55
C ARG A 123 33.38 27.25 -55.21
N GLU A 124 33.57 26.40 -54.19
CA GLU A 124 34.07 26.83 -52.90
C GLU A 124 35.58 27.11 -52.99
N SER A 125 36.00 28.29 -52.58
CA SER A 125 37.41 28.68 -52.51
C SER A 125 37.98 28.44 -51.13
N PRO A 126 39.25 28.01 -50.99
CA PRO A 126 39.87 27.84 -49.68
C PRO A 126 40.13 29.16 -48.90
N ARG A 127 39.96 30.33 -49.58
CA ARG A 127 40.04 31.65 -48.91
C ARG A 127 38.67 32.06 -48.35
N ASN A 128 38.65 32.32 -47.06
CA ASN A 128 37.43 32.67 -46.37
C ASN A 128 37.21 34.18 -46.28
N TYR A 129 36.07 34.65 -46.82
CA TYR A 129 35.55 35.98 -46.57
C TYR A 129 34.02 36.05 -46.78
N GLN A 130 33.37 37.06 -46.18
CA GLN A 130 31.93 37.24 -46.31
C GLN A 130 31.56 37.63 -47.74
N ASN A 131 30.62 36.90 -48.32
CA ASN A 131 30.19 37.14 -49.67
C ASN A 131 28.70 37.54 -49.74
N LYS A 132 28.41 38.79 -49.42
CA LYS A 132 27.04 39.35 -49.45
C LYS A 132 26.51 39.47 -50.90
N VAL A 133 27.39 39.62 -51.83
CA VAL A 133 26.99 39.80 -53.26
C VAL A 133 26.48 38.46 -53.81
N ILE A 134 27.19 37.37 -53.57
CA ILE A 134 26.75 36.05 -54.03
C ILE A 134 25.43 35.65 -53.29
N HIS A 135 25.31 35.94 -52.03
CA HIS A 135 24.07 35.70 -51.29
C HIS A 135 22.90 36.47 -51.91
N ALA A 136 23.07 37.77 -52.16
CA ALA A 136 22.05 38.60 -52.77
C ALA A 136 21.71 38.12 -54.20
N TRP A 137 22.71 37.71 -54.98
CA TRP A 137 22.50 37.17 -56.32
C TRP A 137 21.72 35.85 -56.30
N ILE A 138 22.08 34.91 -55.45
CA ILE A 138 21.36 33.63 -55.31
C ILE A 138 19.93 33.90 -54.82
N ALA A 139 19.75 34.75 -53.83
CA ALA A 139 18.44 35.09 -53.28
C ALA A 139 17.53 35.68 -54.34
N HIS A 140 18.05 36.64 -55.10
CA HIS A 140 17.25 37.34 -56.14
C HIS A 140 17.04 36.50 -57.40
N SER A 141 18.13 35.93 -57.95
CA SER A 141 18.07 35.29 -59.25
C SER A 141 17.53 33.88 -59.26
N ILE A 142 17.68 33.14 -58.15
CA ILE A 142 17.29 31.74 -58.04
C ILE A 142 16.01 31.59 -57.20
N TYR A 143 15.89 32.33 -56.08
CA TYR A 143 14.77 32.18 -55.16
C TYR A 143 13.79 33.35 -55.14
N GLY A 144 13.98 34.38 -56.02
CA GLY A 144 13.05 35.49 -56.10
C GLY A 144 12.87 36.26 -54.79
N ASP A 145 13.96 36.48 -54.12
CA ASP A 145 14.02 37.13 -52.78
C ASP A 145 13.23 36.43 -51.68
N VAL A 146 12.92 35.15 -51.86
CA VAL A 146 12.25 34.36 -50.84
C VAL A 146 13.25 33.93 -49.75
N PRO A 147 13.09 34.35 -48.50
CA PRO A 147 13.98 33.94 -47.43
C PRO A 147 14.02 32.43 -47.26
N LEU A 148 15.18 31.87 -46.86
CA LEU A 148 15.40 30.44 -46.71
C LEU A 148 14.35 29.75 -45.81
N TYR A 149 13.96 30.40 -44.71
CA TYR A 149 12.94 29.82 -43.84
C TYR A 149 11.57 29.71 -44.52
N ASN A 150 11.21 30.60 -45.43
CA ASN A 150 9.95 30.54 -46.16
C ASN A 150 9.90 29.39 -47.16
N LEU A 151 11.03 28.93 -47.67
CA LEU A 151 11.11 27.78 -48.58
C LEU A 151 10.60 26.50 -47.89
N PHE A 152 10.82 26.38 -46.56
CA PHE A 152 10.45 25.22 -45.76
C PHE A 152 9.43 25.54 -44.68
N ARG A 153 8.84 26.72 -44.66
CA ARG A 153 7.88 27.18 -43.65
C ARG A 153 6.74 26.20 -43.42
N MET A 154 6.15 25.67 -44.48
CA MET A 154 5.01 24.74 -44.37
C MET A 154 5.44 23.44 -43.70
N GLN A 155 6.61 22.88 -44.02
CA GLN A 155 7.13 21.65 -43.44
C GLN A 155 7.44 21.84 -41.95
N LEU A 156 8.00 22.99 -41.58
CA LEU A 156 8.24 23.36 -40.17
C LEU A 156 6.92 23.51 -39.41
N LEU A 157 5.91 24.15 -40.00
CA LEU A 157 4.59 24.27 -39.38
C LEU A 157 3.89 22.93 -39.24
N PHE A 158 4.00 22.01 -40.23
CA PHE A 158 3.46 20.65 -40.11
C PHE A 158 4.17 19.87 -39.01
N GLY A 159 5.48 19.96 -38.89
CA GLY A 159 6.23 19.32 -37.80
C GLY A 159 5.82 19.85 -36.44
N LEU A 160 5.69 21.16 -36.31
CA LEU A 160 5.23 21.80 -35.07
C LEU A 160 3.78 21.37 -34.71
N ALA A 161 2.88 21.40 -35.71
CA ALA A 161 1.49 20.96 -35.50
C ALA A 161 1.41 19.49 -35.10
N ALA A 162 2.17 18.62 -35.75
CA ALA A 162 2.25 17.20 -35.37
C ALA A 162 2.76 17.01 -33.96
N PHE A 163 3.76 17.77 -33.53
CA PHE A 163 4.25 17.75 -32.14
C PHE A 163 3.17 18.21 -31.17
N ILE A 164 2.51 19.35 -31.43
CA ILE A 164 1.46 19.89 -30.56
C ILE A 164 0.29 18.91 -30.42
N LEU A 165 -0.14 18.27 -31.51
CA LEU A 165 -1.22 17.29 -31.49
C LEU A 165 -0.87 16.02 -30.70
N GLN A 166 0.40 15.60 -30.70
CA GLN A 166 0.87 14.44 -29.96
C GLN A 166 1.13 14.76 -28.48
N LEU A 167 1.31 16.03 -28.12
CA LEU A 167 1.70 16.47 -26.80
C LEU A 167 0.75 16.00 -25.68
N PRO A 168 -0.58 16.20 -25.76
CA PRO A 168 -1.49 15.77 -24.68
C PRO A 168 -1.48 14.25 -24.50
N PHE A 169 -1.34 13.50 -25.59
CA PHE A 169 -1.29 12.05 -25.54
C PHE A 169 0.02 11.50 -24.91
N SER A 170 1.16 12.09 -25.30
CA SER A 170 2.48 11.72 -24.78
C SER A 170 2.62 12.13 -23.30
N ILE A 171 2.17 13.32 -22.92
CA ILE A 171 2.12 13.75 -21.51
C ILE A 171 1.25 12.81 -20.68
N HIS A 172 0.07 12.44 -21.17
CA HIS A 172 -0.80 11.52 -20.46
C HIS A 172 -0.15 10.14 -20.24
N LYS A 173 0.55 9.60 -21.25
CA LYS A 173 1.32 8.36 -21.13
C LYS A 173 2.47 8.50 -20.14
N ASP A 174 3.20 9.60 -20.15
CA ASP A 174 4.28 9.86 -19.21
C ASP A 174 3.75 9.97 -17.77
N PHE A 175 2.63 10.66 -17.55
CA PHE A 175 1.96 10.70 -16.24
C PHE A 175 1.55 9.31 -15.73
N ARG A 176 0.95 8.49 -16.60
CA ARG A 176 0.60 7.10 -16.25
C ARG A 176 1.84 6.29 -15.90
N ARG A 177 2.90 6.41 -16.70
CA ARG A 177 4.18 5.73 -16.47
C ARG A 177 4.83 6.18 -15.16
N ILE A 178 4.92 7.48 -14.90
CA ILE A 178 5.48 8.04 -13.66
C ILE A 178 4.68 7.55 -12.46
N LYS A 179 3.34 7.55 -12.56
CA LYS A 179 2.45 7.02 -11.53
C LYS A 179 2.70 5.54 -11.26
N GLN A 180 2.84 4.72 -12.31
CA GLN A 180 3.13 3.28 -12.19
C GLN A 180 4.53 3.02 -11.58
N LEU A 181 5.54 3.78 -11.97
CA LEU A 181 6.89 3.67 -11.41
C LEU A 181 6.95 4.12 -9.96
N ARG A 182 6.18 5.14 -9.58
CA ARG A 182 6.15 5.68 -8.21
C ARG A 182 5.32 4.83 -7.25
N TYR A 183 4.20 4.28 -7.71
CA TYR A 183 3.22 3.58 -6.87
C TYR A 183 3.05 2.09 -7.21
N GLY A 184 3.78 1.59 -8.21
CA GLY A 184 3.64 0.23 -8.73
C GLY A 184 2.42 0.07 -9.65
N ARG A 185 2.39 -1.04 -10.39
CA ARG A 185 1.23 -1.44 -11.18
C ARG A 185 0.28 -2.24 -10.29
N ARG A 186 -0.91 -1.70 -10.07
CA ARG A 186 -1.94 -2.43 -9.35
C ARG A 186 -2.43 -3.61 -10.19
N LEU A 187 -2.20 -4.83 -9.71
CA LEU A 187 -2.75 -6.04 -10.31
C LEU A 187 -4.09 -6.42 -9.68
N LYS A 188 -4.14 -6.44 -8.33
CA LYS A 188 -5.33 -6.68 -7.50
C LYS A 188 -5.14 -5.96 -6.16
N GLY A 189 -6.20 -5.80 -5.40
CA GLY A 189 -6.13 -5.29 -4.04
C GLY A 189 -6.92 -3.99 -3.82
N PRO A 190 -6.94 -3.46 -2.58
CA PRO A 190 -7.71 -2.29 -2.21
C PRO A 190 -7.27 -1.03 -2.96
N VAL A 191 -8.19 -0.13 -3.18
CA VAL A 191 -7.95 1.20 -3.78
C VAL A 191 -8.07 2.24 -2.68
N LEU A 192 -7.13 3.18 -2.66
CA LEU A 192 -7.35 4.42 -1.91
C LEU A 192 -8.33 5.29 -2.69
N VAL A 193 -9.45 5.58 -2.07
CA VAL A 193 -10.48 6.49 -2.59
C VAL A 193 -10.67 7.64 -1.63
N ASN A 194 -11.18 8.75 -2.11
CA ASN A 194 -11.54 9.86 -1.25
C ASN A 194 -12.77 9.49 -0.40
N ALA A 195 -12.89 10.08 0.79
CA ALA A 195 -14.01 9.85 1.70
C ALA A 195 -15.37 10.09 1.04
N LYS A 196 -15.47 11.09 0.18
CA LYS A 196 -16.70 11.41 -0.58
C LYS A 196 -17.07 10.29 -1.56
N ASP A 197 -16.11 9.83 -2.34
CA ASP A 197 -16.33 8.76 -3.34
C ASP A 197 -16.65 7.43 -2.66
N PHE A 198 -15.96 7.14 -1.54
CA PHE A 198 -16.25 5.97 -0.72
C PHE A 198 -17.68 5.99 -0.16
N THR A 199 -18.09 7.10 0.46
CA THR A 199 -19.42 7.26 1.05
C THR A 199 -20.52 7.18 -0.01
N ALA A 200 -20.27 7.68 -1.21
CA ALA A 200 -21.21 7.56 -2.33
C ALA A 200 -21.35 6.12 -2.86
N ALA A 201 -20.25 5.35 -2.80
CA ALA A 201 -20.24 3.95 -3.26
C ALA A 201 -20.77 2.95 -2.24
N VAL A 202 -20.74 3.29 -0.94
CA VAL A 202 -21.19 2.41 0.15
C VAL A 202 -22.65 2.70 0.47
N SER A 203 -23.52 1.82 0.03
CA SER A 203 -24.92 1.82 0.43
C SER A 203 -25.11 1.03 1.73
N GLY A 204 -25.92 1.56 2.67
CA GLY A 204 -26.36 0.80 3.82
C GLY A 204 -26.10 1.47 5.19
N ASN A 205 -26.70 0.86 6.23
CA ASN A 205 -26.73 1.36 7.60
C ASN A 205 -25.67 0.72 8.51
N GLY A 206 -24.50 0.39 7.97
CA GLY A 206 -23.40 -0.13 8.75
C GLY A 206 -22.82 0.90 9.73
N ILE A 207 -21.93 0.45 10.62
CA ILE A 207 -21.26 1.31 11.61
C ILE A 207 -20.53 2.44 10.90
N GLY A 208 -20.74 3.67 11.37
CA GLY A 208 -20.12 4.88 10.84
C GLY A 208 -19.06 5.44 11.78
N ILE A 209 -17.93 5.82 11.22
CA ILE A 209 -16.84 6.50 11.93
C ILE A 209 -16.84 7.95 11.51
N LYS A 210 -17.05 8.88 12.45
CA LYS A 210 -16.94 10.33 12.22
C LYS A 210 -15.47 10.73 12.22
N THR A 211 -15.11 11.57 11.26
CA THR A 211 -13.77 12.17 11.16
C THR A 211 -13.87 13.68 11.24
N ASN A 212 -12.79 14.35 11.62
CA ASN A 212 -12.78 15.82 11.71
C ASN A 212 -12.88 16.50 10.34
N ASP A 213 -12.37 15.84 9.31
CA ASP A 213 -12.24 16.41 7.96
C ASP A 213 -13.49 16.18 7.08
N PHE A 214 -14.43 15.37 7.54
CA PHE A 214 -15.58 15.00 6.73
C PHE A 214 -16.88 14.99 7.56
N LYS A 215 -17.86 15.77 7.14
CA LYS A 215 -19.12 15.96 7.89
C LYS A 215 -19.95 14.69 8.02
N LEU A 216 -19.91 13.81 7.00
CA LEU A 216 -20.64 12.54 7.01
C LEU A 216 -19.78 11.43 7.61
N PRO A 217 -20.37 10.50 8.38
CA PRO A 217 -19.61 9.35 8.87
C PRO A 217 -19.17 8.44 7.72
N LEU A 218 -17.94 7.97 7.76
CA LEU A 218 -17.47 6.89 6.90
C LEU A 218 -18.11 5.59 7.36
N ARG A 219 -19.05 5.05 6.59
CA ARG A 219 -19.76 3.85 6.96
C ARG A 219 -19.06 2.59 6.46
N ILE A 220 -18.99 1.61 7.34
CA ILE A 220 -18.62 0.24 6.97
C ILE A 220 -19.85 -0.41 6.36
N PRO A 221 -19.76 -1.07 5.17
CA PRO A 221 -20.90 -1.81 4.62
C PRO A 221 -21.40 -2.84 5.61
N ARG A 222 -22.74 -3.00 5.74
CA ARG A 222 -23.33 -3.94 6.72
C ARG A 222 -22.84 -5.37 6.53
N ASP A 223 -22.67 -5.81 5.30
CA ASP A 223 -22.13 -7.11 4.91
C ASP A 223 -20.62 -7.27 5.18
N ALA A 224 -19.95 -6.18 5.55
CA ALA A 224 -18.55 -6.17 5.93
C ALA A 224 -18.33 -6.01 7.43
N GLU A 225 -19.39 -5.82 8.22
CA GLU A 225 -19.29 -5.69 9.67
C GLU A 225 -18.80 -6.99 10.33
N ASN A 226 -19.12 -8.14 9.75
CA ASN A 226 -18.65 -9.46 10.19
C ASN A 226 -17.23 -9.81 9.72
N LYS A 227 -16.52 -8.88 9.10
CA LYS A 227 -15.09 -9.01 8.77
C LYS A 227 -14.26 -8.43 9.91
N HIS A 228 -13.12 -9.05 10.16
CA HIS A 228 -12.24 -8.61 11.23
C HIS A 228 -11.63 -7.24 10.93
N PHE A 229 -11.61 -6.36 11.94
CA PHE A 229 -11.00 -5.03 11.84
C PHE A 229 -9.76 -4.97 12.70
N LEU A 230 -8.69 -4.41 12.17
CA LEU A 230 -7.46 -4.10 12.89
C LEU A 230 -7.26 -2.59 12.88
N ILE A 231 -7.32 -1.97 14.07
CA ILE A 231 -7.05 -0.55 14.26
C ILE A 231 -5.61 -0.42 14.73
N VAL A 232 -4.79 0.25 13.93
CA VAL A 232 -3.37 0.44 14.18
C VAL A 232 -3.05 1.91 14.35
N GLY A 233 -2.32 2.25 15.40
CA GLY A 233 -1.88 3.62 15.63
C GLY A 233 -1.06 3.75 16.91
N ASP A 234 -0.30 4.83 17.03
CA ASP A 234 0.47 5.15 18.24
C ASP A 234 -0.45 5.64 19.38
N THR A 235 0.10 5.75 20.59
CA THR A 235 -0.61 6.37 21.72
C THR A 235 -1.07 7.77 21.36
N GLY A 236 -2.31 8.11 21.71
CA GLY A 236 -2.91 9.41 21.36
C GLY A 236 -3.41 9.55 19.91
N SER A 237 -3.28 8.51 19.06
CA SER A 237 -3.75 8.56 17.68
C SER A 237 -5.27 8.50 17.49
N GLY A 238 -6.03 8.34 18.59
CA GLY A 238 -7.49 8.31 18.57
C GLY A 238 -8.11 6.91 18.47
N LYS A 239 -7.35 5.82 18.69
CA LYS A 239 -7.87 4.43 18.69
C LYS A 239 -9.09 4.26 19.59
N SER A 240 -8.99 4.64 20.87
CA SER A 240 -10.09 4.54 21.84
C SER A 240 -11.30 5.41 21.43
N SER A 241 -11.07 6.52 20.72
CA SER A 241 -12.16 7.36 20.20
C SER A 241 -12.94 6.66 19.09
N ILE A 242 -12.27 5.91 18.22
CA ILE A 242 -12.92 5.08 17.19
C ILE A 242 -13.71 3.96 17.85
N ILE A 243 -13.10 3.21 18.78
CA ILE A 243 -13.76 2.14 19.52
C ILE A 243 -15.01 2.66 20.24
N ARG A 244 -14.91 3.80 20.91
CA ARG A 244 -16.04 4.44 21.59
C ARG A 244 -17.19 4.79 20.64
N GLN A 245 -16.89 5.35 19.46
CA GLN A 245 -17.92 5.63 18.43
C GLN A 245 -18.61 4.36 17.95
N MET A 246 -17.89 3.25 17.83
CA MET A 246 -18.45 1.97 17.43
C MET A 246 -19.33 1.39 18.54
N LEU A 247 -18.85 1.38 19.80
CA LEU A 247 -19.60 0.88 20.96
C LEU A 247 -20.92 1.61 21.17
N TYR A 248 -20.97 2.94 20.99
CA TYR A 248 -22.26 3.68 21.02
C TYR A 248 -23.27 3.19 19.99
N GLN A 249 -22.81 2.80 18.82
CA GLN A 249 -23.68 2.31 17.77
C GLN A 249 -24.09 0.85 18.00
N VAL A 250 -23.20 0.03 18.57
CA VAL A 250 -23.48 -1.33 18.99
C VAL A 250 -24.56 -1.32 20.09
N ASP A 251 -24.42 -0.43 21.06
CA ASP A 251 -25.40 -0.24 22.14
C ASP A 251 -26.77 0.23 21.60
N ALA A 252 -26.75 1.26 20.76
CA ALA A 252 -27.97 1.78 20.13
C ALA A 252 -28.73 0.74 19.27
N ARG A 253 -28.03 -0.27 18.74
CA ARG A 253 -28.63 -1.39 17.99
C ARG A 253 -29.15 -2.50 18.91
N GLY A 254 -28.78 -2.48 20.17
CA GLY A 254 -29.03 -3.53 21.13
C GLY A 254 -28.25 -4.82 20.83
N ASP A 255 -27.12 -4.72 20.12
CA ASP A 255 -26.19 -5.82 19.88
C ASP A 255 -25.41 -6.14 21.17
N SER A 256 -24.90 -7.37 21.28
CA SER A 256 -24.07 -7.78 22.43
C SER A 256 -22.59 -7.52 22.16
N ALA A 257 -21.83 -7.28 23.23
CA ALA A 257 -20.40 -7.07 23.13
C ALA A 257 -19.59 -7.78 24.23
N ILE A 258 -18.41 -8.22 23.86
CA ILE A 258 -17.37 -8.69 24.78
C ILE A 258 -16.22 -7.68 24.65
N VAL A 259 -15.97 -6.93 25.69
CA VAL A 259 -15.02 -5.81 25.68
C VAL A 259 -13.87 -6.11 26.63
N TYR A 260 -12.69 -6.34 26.09
CA TYR A 260 -11.46 -6.35 26.88
C TYR A 260 -10.95 -4.93 27.04
N ASP A 261 -11.04 -4.42 28.26
CA ASP A 261 -10.79 -3.03 28.64
C ASP A 261 -9.77 -2.95 29.80
N PRO A 262 -8.47 -3.12 29.50
CA PRO A 262 -7.43 -3.13 30.53
C PRO A 262 -7.20 -1.77 31.21
N ALA A 263 -7.73 -0.68 30.64
CA ALA A 263 -7.66 0.66 31.18
C ALA A 263 -8.92 1.04 31.98
N CYS A 264 -9.95 0.23 31.96
CA CYS A 264 -11.26 0.50 32.59
C CYS A 264 -11.92 1.80 32.07
N GLU A 265 -11.69 2.16 30.81
CA GLU A 265 -12.29 3.35 30.19
C GLU A 265 -13.70 3.08 29.68
N PHE A 266 -13.90 1.94 29.01
CA PHE A 266 -15.18 1.59 28.38
C PHE A 266 -16.18 1.07 29.41
N VAL A 267 -15.75 0.29 30.41
CA VAL A 267 -16.63 -0.21 31.48
C VAL A 267 -17.25 0.93 32.27
N LYS A 268 -16.53 2.04 32.53
CA LYS A 268 -17.05 3.23 33.20
C LYS A 268 -18.16 3.94 32.41
N GLN A 269 -18.11 3.85 31.09
CA GLN A 269 -18.98 4.60 30.19
C GLN A 269 -20.19 3.78 29.71
N PHE A 270 -20.00 2.47 29.49
CA PHE A 270 -20.96 1.63 28.82
C PHE A 270 -21.62 0.56 29.73
N TYR A 271 -21.10 0.36 30.94
CA TYR A 271 -21.71 -0.63 31.86
C TYR A 271 -23.14 -0.22 32.24
N ASP A 272 -24.08 -1.14 32.02
CA ASP A 272 -25.47 -1.00 32.42
C ASP A 272 -25.98 -2.29 33.09
N GLU A 273 -26.23 -2.20 34.40
CA GLU A 273 -26.76 -3.30 35.19
C GLU A 273 -28.14 -3.77 34.70
N ARG A 274 -28.98 -2.85 34.20
CA ARG A 274 -30.33 -3.17 33.71
C ARG A 274 -30.28 -4.00 32.45
N ARG A 275 -29.27 -3.82 31.63
CA ARG A 275 -28.98 -4.64 30.43
C ARG A 275 -28.56 -6.06 30.84
N GLY A 276 -28.07 -6.27 32.05
CA GLY A 276 -27.52 -7.52 32.55
C GLY A 276 -26.04 -7.67 32.25
N ASP A 277 -25.30 -6.59 32.25
CA ASP A 277 -23.87 -6.57 31.97
C ASP A 277 -23.05 -7.27 33.07
N ILE A 278 -21.97 -7.87 32.64
CA ILE A 278 -21.08 -8.67 33.48
C ILE A 278 -19.69 -8.05 33.48
N VAL A 279 -19.09 -7.95 34.66
CA VAL A 279 -17.69 -7.55 34.80
C VAL A 279 -16.86 -8.74 35.27
N LEU A 280 -15.92 -9.17 34.45
CA LEU A 280 -14.96 -10.23 34.80
C LEU A 280 -13.64 -9.58 35.22
N ASN A 281 -13.53 -9.34 36.52
CA ASN A 281 -12.34 -8.84 37.17
C ASN A 281 -12.39 -9.26 38.67
N PRO A 282 -11.51 -10.12 39.13
CA PRO A 282 -11.52 -10.59 40.53
C PRO A 282 -11.42 -9.48 41.58
N LEU A 283 -10.96 -8.30 41.20
CA LEU A 283 -10.84 -7.14 42.09
C LEU A 283 -12.04 -6.18 42.00
N ASP A 284 -13.06 -6.52 41.24
CA ASP A 284 -14.29 -5.74 41.11
C ASP A 284 -15.41 -6.42 41.90
N ALA A 285 -16.07 -5.67 42.77
CA ALA A 285 -17.17 -6.20 43.59
C ALA A 285 -18.38 -6.73 42.77
N ARG A 286 -18.46 -6.35 41.50
CA ARG A 286 -19.53 -6.78 40.56
C ARG A 286 -19.23 -8.13 39.92
N MET A 287 -18.05 -8.72 40.18
CA MET A 287 -17.67 -9.98 39.53
C MET A 287 -18.57 -11.13 40.04
N PRO A 288 -19.22 -11.88 39.16
CA PRO A 288 -19.98 -13.08 39.53
C PRO A 288 -19.02 -14.23 39.88
N TYR A 289 -19.54 -15.21 40.63
CA TYR A 289 -18.82 -16.47 40.81
C TYR A 289 -18.63 -17.17 39.46
N TRP A 290 -17.40 -17.62 39.22
CA TRP A 290 -17.06 -18.37 38.01
C TRP A 290 -16.28 -19.63 38.39
N ASN A 291 -16.61 -20.75 37.77
CA ASN A 291 -15.95 -22.03 37.94
C ASN A 291 -15.62 -22.68 36.61
N PRO A 292 -14.32 -22.96 36.30
CA PRO A 292 -13.92 -23.55 35.02
C PRO A 292 -14.57 -24.92 34.76
N SER A 293 -14.91 -25.68 35.83
CA SER A 293 -15.58 -26.97 35.72
C SER A 293 -17.02 -26.82 35.16
N LYS A 294 -17.70 -25.73 35.49
CA LYS A 294 -19.06 -25.42 34.96
C LYS A 294 -19.07 -25.04 33.49
N GLU A 295 -17.90 -24.77 32.91
CA GLU A 295 -17.76 -24.54 31.47
C GLU A 295 -17.72 -25.84 30.67
N LEU A 296 -17.47 -26.98 31.28
CA LEU A 296 -17.34 -28.24 30.55
C LEU A 296 -18.70 -28.84 30.21
N ARG A 297 -19.06 -28.89 28.94
CA ARG A 297 -20.18 -29.70 28.45
C ARG A 297 -19.78 -31.16 28.23
N ARG A 298 -18.53 -31.37 27.82
CA ARG A 298 -17.91 -32.68 27.60
C ARG A 298 -16.51 -32.70 28.22
N LYS A 299 -16.09 -33.83 28.82
CA LYS A 299 -14.74 -33.97 29.42
C LYS A 299 -13.62 -33.64 28.43
N ALA A 300 -13.81 -33.89 27.15
CA ALA A 300 -12.81 -33.58 26.10
C ALA A 300 -12.50 -32.08 26.00
N GLU A 301 -13.41 -31.19 26.40
CA GLU A 301 -13.22 -29.75 26.35
C GLU A 301 -12.22 -29.24 27.40
N ALA A 302 -11.97 -30.02 28.44
CA ALA A 302 -10.95 -29.72 29.46
C ALA A 302 -9.56 -29.48 28.83
N LYS A 303 -9.27 -30.20 27.74
CA LYS A 303 -8.01 -29.98 26.99
C LYS A 303 -7.95 -28.60 26.32
N ALA A 304 -9.06 -28.10 25.78
CA ALA A 304 -9.10 -26.78 25.16
C ALA A 304 -8.86 -25.68 26.22
N LEU A 305 -9.49 -25.79 27.39
CA LEU A 305 -9.25 -24.86 28.49
C LEU A 305 -7.79 -24.94 29.01
N ALA A 306 -7.23 -26.12 29.09
CA ALA A 306 -5.83 -26.31 29.46
C ALA A 306 -4.87 -25.64 28.47
N VAL A 307 -5.13 -25.76 27.17
CA VAL A 307 -4.32 -25.14 26.14
C VAL A 307 -4.40 -23.61 26.22
N SER A 308 -5.56 -23.04 26.54
CA SER A 308 -5.72 -21.59 26.71
C SER A 308 -5.01 -21.06 27.96
N LEU A 309 -4.94 -21.85 29.04
CA LEU A 309 -4.29 -21.47 30.30
C LEU A 309 -2.76 -21.55 30.19
N TYR A 310 -2.23 -22.64 29.64
CA TYR A 310 -0.78 -22.91 29.57
C TYR A 310 -0.26 -22.63 28.18
N GLN A 311 0.31 -21.45 27.97
CA GLN A 311 0.85 -21.02 26.68
C GLN A 311 2.37 -21.19 26.60
N PRO A 312 2.96 -21.46 25.44
CA PRO A 312 4.38 -21.72 25.26
C PRO A 312 5.25 -20.43 25.26
N GLU A 313 4.77 -19.34 25.85
CA GLU A 313 5.51 -18.08 25.84
C GLU A 313 6.78 -18.19 26.70
N GLY A 314 7.94 -17.93 26.08
CA GLY A 314 9.24 -17.95 26.77
C GLY A 314 9.76 -19.34 27.12
N VAL A 315 9.05 -20.40 26.79
CA VAL A 315 9.44 -21.78 27.13
C VAL A 315 10.10 -22.47 25.95
N THR A 316 11.38 -22.82 26.09
CA THR A 316 12.17 -23.48 25.02
C THR A 316 11.78 -24.95 24.86
N ASN A 317 11.43 -25.64 25.96
CA ASN A 317 11.06 -27.04 25.94
C ASN A 317 9.55 -27.21 26.07
N ARG A 318 8.91 -27.68 25.01
CA ARG A 318 7.46 -27.91 24.91
C ARG A 318 6.92 -28.86 25.99
N PHE A 319 7.75 -29.77 26.51
CA PHE A 319 7.33 -30.68 27.55
C PHE A 319 6.79 -29.94 28.78
N PHE A 320 7.43 -28.84 29.23
CA PHE A 320 7.00 -28.06 30.39
C PHE A 320 5.75 -27.20 30.12
N VAL A 321 5.23 -27.21 28.90
CA VAL A 321 3.92 -26.66 28.55
C VAL A 321 2.88 -27.76 28.45
N GLU A 322 3.18 -28.83 27.72
CA GLU A 322 2.23 -29.91 27.41
C GLU A 322 1.92 -30.80 28.63
N ALA A 323 2.91 -31.05 29.48
CA ALA A 323 2.70 -31.87 30.68
C ALA A 323 1.74 -31.21 31.67
N PRO A 324 1.90 -29.92 32.07
CA PRO A 324 0.91 -29.22 32.88
C PRO A 324 -0.46 -29.15 32.25
N GLN A 325 -0.55 -28.95 30.91
CA GLN A 325 -1.84 -28.95 30.17
C GLN A 325 -2.58 -30.28 30.36
N LYS A 326 -1.89 -31.39 30.19
CA LYS A 326 -2.50 -32.72 30.32
C LYS A 326 -2.95 -33.02 31.74
N ILE A 327 -2.12 -32.69 32.77
CA ILE A 327 -2.45 -32.86 34.15
C ILE A 327 -3.63 -31.97 34.54
N PHE A 328 -3.60 -30.69 34.17
CA PHE A 328 -4.71 -29.77 34.46
C PHE A 328 -6.03 -30.25 33.83
N ALA A 329 -6.01 -30.66 32.55
CA ALA A 329 -7.19 -31.22 31.91
C ALA A 329 -7.72 -32.46 32.63
N HIS A 330 -6.83 -33.32 33.13
CA HIS A 330 -7.21 -34.46 33.91
C HIS A 330 -7.82 -34.08 35.25
N LEU A 331 -7.21 -33.15 36.00
CA LEU A 331 -7.77 -32.62 37.24
C LEU A 331 -9.16 -32.01 37.02
N LEU A 332 -9.34 -31.23 35.96
CA LEU A 332 -10.60 -30.60 35.64
C LEU A 332 -11.71 -31.59 35.28
N SER A 333 -11.35 -32.81 34.83
CA SER A 333 -12.33 -33.87 34.53
C SER A 333 -13.05 -34.42 35.77
N TYR A 334 -12.54 -34.14 36.96
CA TYR A 334 -13.20 -34.45 38.26
C TYR A 334 -14.21 -33.37 38.67
N LEU A 335 -14.38 -32.32 37.89
CA LEU A 335 -15.29 -31.18 38.11
C LEU A 335 -15.04 -30.48 39.48
N PRO A 336 -13.80 -30.13 39.82
CA PRO A 336 -13.48 -29.46 41.07
C PRO A 336 -14.12 -28.08 41.18
N THR A 337 -14.29 -27.58 42.40
CA THR A 337 -14.45 -26.15 42.65
C THR A 337 -13.14 -25.42 42.41
N PRO A 338 -13.15 -24.09 42.23
CA PRO A 338 -11.89 -23.33 42.13
C PRO A 338 -10.98 -23.56 43.35
N GLU A 339 -11.56 -23.64 44.52
CA GLU A 339 -10.85 -23.90 45.78
C GLU A 339 -10.18 -25.29 45.81
N ASP A 340 -10.92 -26.32 45.37
CA ASP A 340 -10.36 -27.66 45.21
C ASP A 340 -9.23 -27.69 44.20
N LEU A 341 -9.43 -27.02 43.08
CA LEU A 341 -8.44 -26.96 41.99
C LEU A 341 -7.15 -26.29 42.46
N ILE A 342 -7.26 -25.17 43.19
CA ILE A 342 -6.11 -24.49 43.83
C ILE A 342 -5.39 -25.42 44.79
N LYS A 343 -6.14 -26.07 45.67
CA LYS A 343 -5.56 -27.03 46.64
C LYS A 343 -4.81 -28.14 45.93
N TRP A 344 -5.42 -28.75 44.93
CA TRP A 344 -4.80 -29.86 44.19
C TRP A 344 -3.55 -29.44 43.41
N MET A 345 -3.60 -28.31 42.74
CA MET A 345 -2.47 -27.79 41.93
C MET A 345 -1.30 -27.31 42.81
N SER A 346 -1.55 -26.97 44.07
CA SER A 346 -0.54 -26.48 45.01
C SER A 346 0.09 -27.58 45.88
N ASP A 347 -0.53 -28.75 45.95
CA ASP A 347 -0.06 -29.88 46.78
C ASP A 347 0.40 -31.04 45.87
N PRO A 348 1.71 -31.35 45.81
CA PRO A 348 2.24 -32.49 45.08
C PRO A 348 1.59 -33.83 45.44
N ALA A 349 1.22 -34.05 46.72
CA ALA A 349 0.59 -35.28 47.16
C ALA A 349 -0.83 -35.44 46.62
N GLU A 350 -1.56 -34.35 46.51
CA GLU A 350 -2.89 -34.32 45.89
C GLU A 350 -2.83 -34.60 44.40
N ILE A 351 -1.82 -34.08 43.68
CA ILE A 351 -1.60 -34.38 42.26
C ILE A 351 -1.26 -35.88 42.13
N ASP A 352 -0.30 -36.38 42.88
CA ASP A 352 0.12 -37.78 42.85
C ASP A 352 -1.05 -38.74 43.06
N ARG A 353 -1.90 -38.47 44.05
CA ARG A 353 -3.09 -39.28 44.32
C ARG A 353 -4.04 -39.39 43.13
N ARG A 354 -4.18 -38.31 42.35
CA ARG A 354 -5.12 -38.24 41.20
C ARG A 354 -4.56 -38.78 39.92
N VAL A 355 -3.25 -38.68 39.71
CA VAL A 355 -2.61 -39.14 38.46
C VAL A 355 -2.04 -40.55 38.59
N LYS A 356 -1.89 -41.08 39.82
CA LYS A 356 -1.38 -42.46 40.07
C LYS A 356 -2.28 -43.48 39.40
N GLY A 357 -1.71 -44.38 38.62
CA GLY A 357 -2.44 -45.39 37.85
C GLY A 357 -3.03 -44.87 36.55
N THR A 358 -2.76 -43.62 36.15
CA THR A 358 -3.12 -43.06 34.84
C THR A 358 -1.87 -42.89 33.98
N GLU A 359 -2.07 -42.67 32.70
CA GLU A 359 -0.98 -42.33 31.75
C GLU A 359 -0.23 -41.03 32.10
N TYR A 360 -0.85 -40.15 32.91
CA TYR A 360 -0.28 -38.86 33.31
C TYR A 360 0.79 -39.00 34.41
N TRP A 361 0.86 -40.17 35.07
CA TRP A 361 1.88 -40.45 36.08
C TRP A 361 3.31 -40.34 35.53
N MET A 362 3.50 -40.73 34.28
CA MET A 362 4.80 -40.66 33.61
C MET A 362 5.29 -39.21 33.43
N LEU A 363 4.40 -38.22 33.43
CA LEU A 363 4.75 -36.81 33.28
C LEU A 363 5.39 -36.21 34.54
N ILE A 364 5.17 -36.85 35.69
CA ILE A 364 5.67 -36.43 37.02
C ILE A 364 6.35 -37.59 37.75
N ASP A 365 7.07 -38.43 37.01
CA ASP A 365 7.76 -39.59 37.62
C ASP A 365 8.72 -39.15 38.74
N PRO A 366 8.59 -39.67 39.96
CA PRO A 366 9.52 -39.38 41.05
C PRO A 366 10.98 -39.72 40.77
N LYS A 367 11.24 -40.61 39.82
CA LYS A 367 12.59 -40.97 39.34
C LYS A 367 13.25 -39.87 38.52
N ALA A 368 12.50 -38.89 38.03
CA ALA A 368 12.97 -37.74 37.28
C ALA A 368 12.69 -36.42 38.05
N PRO A 369 13.39 -36.15 39.15
CA PRO A 369 13.03 -35.08 40.09
C PRO A 369 13.05 -33.68 39.49
N GLN A 370 13.98 -33.38 38.62
CA GLN A 370 14.07 -32.06 37.94
C GLN A 370 12.86 -31.82 37.00
N GLN A 371 12.50 -32.82 36.22
CA GLN A 371 11.34 -32.76 35.34
C GLN A 371 10.04 -32.62 36.17
N ARG A 372 9.89 -33.42 37.20
CA ARG A 372 8.76 -33.36 38.12
C ARG A 372 8.59 -31.98 38.76
N THR A 373 9.67 -31.45 39.34
CA THR A 373 9.64 -30.11 39.95
C THR A 373 9.24 -29.03 38.97
N GLY A 374 9.73 -29.07 37.72
CA GLY A 374 9.34 -28.12 36.70
C GLY A 374 7.86 -28.18 36.33
N VAL A 375 7.30 -29.38 36.17
CA VAL A 375 5.86 -29.56 35.86
C VAL A 375 4.98 -29.12 37.02
N LEU A 376 5.30 -29.54 38.27
CA LEU A 376 4.56 -29.16 39.46
C LEU A 376 4.65 -27.65 39.72
N GLY A 377 5.81 -27.06 39.49
CA GLY A 377 6.02 -25.62 39.58
C GLY A 377 5.11 -24.84 38.60
N SER A 378 5.03 -25.31 37.35
CA SER A 378 4.13 -24.70 36.36
C SER A 378 2.65 -24.79 36.73
N LEU A 379 2.24 -25.93 37.31
CA LEU A 379 0.86 -26.10 37.84
C LEU A 379 0.58 -25.12 38.97
N ASN A 380 1.48 -25.02 39.95
CA ASN A 380 1.31 -24.14 41.10
C ASN A 380 1.27 -22.65 40.69
N MET A 381 2.14 -22.24 39.76
CA MET A 381 2.11 -20.87 39.22
C MET A 381 0.77 -20.52 38.58
N SER A 382 0.15 -21.45 37.86
CA SER A 382 -1.17 -21.22 37.26
C SER A 382 -2.28 -21.17 38.31
N ALA A 383 -2.12 -21.87 39.46
CA ALA A 383 -3.05 -21.78 40.58
C ALA A 383 -3.13 -20.36 41.15
N ASP A 384 -2.06 -19.55 41.06
CA ASP A 384 -2.04 -18.17 41.55
C ASP A 384 -3.12 -17.30 40.94
N SER A 385 -3.40 -17.47 39.62
CA SER A 385 -4.48 -16.75 38.94
C SER A 385 -5.85 -17.12 39.49
N PHE A 386 -6.08 -18.40 39.86
CA PHE A 386 -7.34 -18.85 40.42
C PHE A 386 -7.53 -18.41 41.89
N ARG A 387 -6.45 -18.20 42.67
CA ARG A 387 -6.50 -17.67 44.03
C ARG A 387 -7.10 -16.27 44.14
N LEU A 388 -7.10 -15.53 43.02
CA LEU A 388 -7.69 -14.20 42.93
C LEU A 388 -9.21 -14.24 42.75
N LEU A 389 -9.78 -15.39 42.34
CA LEU A 389 -11.22 -15.52 42.12
C LEU A 389 -12.01 -15.38 43.44
N PRO A 390 -13.15 -14.68 43.43
CA PRO A 390 -14.02 -14.63 44.59
C PRO A 390 -14.66 -15.98 44.82
N LYS A 391 -14.89 -16.31 46.10
CA LYS A 391 -15.61 -17.51 46.51
C LYS A 391 -17.11 -17.38 46.20
N GLU A 392 -17.80 -18.50 46.09
CA GLU A 392 -19.24 -18.48 45.81
C GLU A 392 -20.03 -17.70 46.88
N SER A 393 -19.57 -17.78 48.16
CA SER A 393 -20.14 -17.04 49.28
C SER A 393 -19.91 -15.53 49.27
N GLU A 394 -18.96 -15.06 48.46
CA GLU A 394 -18.56 -13.64 48.35
C GLU A 394 -19.26 -12.94 47.17
N THR A 395 -20.03 -13.70 46.37
CA THR A 395 -20.65 -13.21 45.14
C THR A 395 -22.17 -13.29 45.21
N THR A 396 -22.85 -12.44 44.44
CA THR A 396 -24.32 -12.40 44.40
C THR A 396 -24.92 -13.18 43.22
N SER A 397 -24.09 -13.63 42.31
CA SER A 397 -24.54 -14.31 41.11
C SER A 397 -23.49 -15.29 40.59
N VAL A 398 -23.93 -16.22 39.75
CA VAL A 398 -23.07 -17.21 39.10
C VAL A 398 -23.11 -16.98 37.60
N TRP A 399 -21.95 -16.98 36.99
CA TRP A 399 -21.81 -16.79 35.55
C TRP A 399 -21.05 -17.95 34.88
N THR A 400 -21.43 -18.27 33.66
CA THR A 400 -20.66 -19.15 32.76
C THR A 400 -20.70 -18.61 31.35
N ALA A 401 -19.61 -18.75 30.58
CA ALA A 401 -19.55 -18.41 29.18
C ALA A 401 -20.59 -19.18 28.37
N THR A 402 -20.80 -20.45 28.73
CA THR A 402 -21.79 -21.34 28.10
C THR A 402 -23.19 -20.74 28.18
N LYS A 403 -23.68 -20.40 29.39
CA LYS A 403 -25.03 -19.83 29.56
C LYS A 403 -25.19 -18.47 28.93
N TRP A 404 -24.14 -17.65 29.02
CA TRP A 404 -24.16 -16.33 28.37
C TRP A 404 -24.21 -16.45 26.84
N ALA A 405 -23.43 -17.35 26.21
CA ALA A 405 -23.45 -17.56 24.75
C ALA A 405 -24.83 -18.01 24.23
N GLU A 406 -25.60 -18.75 25.04
CA GLU A 406 -26.97 -19.16 24.70
C GLU A 406 -27.95 -17.99 24.71
N THR A 407 -27.81 -17.07 25.66
CA THR A 407 -28.75 -15.96 25.85
C THR A 407 -28.32 -14.67 25.15
N ARG A 408 -27.02 -14.45 25.02
CA ARG A 408 -26.36 -13.22 24.55
C ARG A 408 -26.92 -11.96 25.21
N ARG A 409 -27.33 -12.07 26.49
CA ARG A 409 -27.91 -10.96 27.22
C ARG A 409 -26.83 -10.16 27.94
N GLY A 410 -26.85 -8.86 27.74
CA GLY A 410 -25.87 -7.94 28.32
C GLY A 410 -24.50 -7.99 27.62
N TRP A 411 -23.66 -7.10 28.05
CA TRP A 411 -22.26 -7.04 27.59
C TRP A 411 -21.35 -7.69 28.62
N ILE A 412 -20.20 -8.18 28.20
CA ILE A 412 -19.13 -8.67 29.08
C ILE A 412 -17.99 -7.70 29.03
N PHE A 413 -17.59 -7.16 30.17
CA PHE A 413 -16.40 -6.35 30.35
C PHE A 413 -15.33 -7.16 31.05
N ILE A 414 -14.24 -7.44 30.37
CA ILE A 414 -13.06 -8.09 30.93
C ILE A 414 -12.04 -7.02 31.22
N THR A 415 -11.81 -6.74 32.48
CA THR A 415 -10.98 -5.62 32.92
C THR A 415 -9.84 -6.06 33.83
N SER A 416 -8.80 -5.23 33.95
CA SER A 416 -7.71 -5.47 34.91
C SER A 416 -7.14 -4.14 35.38
N ARG A 417 -6.52 -4.17 36.58
CA ARG A 417 -5.68 -3.05 37.02
C ARG A 417 -4.24 -3.27 36.55
N PRO A 418 -3.50 -2.24 36.18
CA PRO A 418 -2.12 -2.37 35.68
C PRO A 418 -1.21 -3.18 36.62
N THR A 419 -1.37 -3.01 37.94
CA THR A 419 -0.58 -3.70 38.96
C THR A 419 -0.84 -5.21 39.06
N MET A 420 -1.99 -5.70 38.61
CA MET A 420 -2.40 -7.10 38.70
C MET A 420 -2.53 -7.77 37.33
N ARG A 421 -2.24 -7.04 36.25
CA ARG A 421 -2.45 -7.50 34.88
C ARG A 421 -1.69 -8.78 34.57
N GLU A 422 -0.43 -8.86 34.96
CA GLU A 422 0.40 -10.07 34.74
C GLU A 422 -0.17 -11.29 35.46
N ALA A 423 -0.59 -11.16 36.72
CA ALA A 423 -1.19 -12.25 37.47
C ALA A 423 -2.54 -12.71 36.91
N LEU A 424 -3.32 -11.80 36.35
CA LEU A 424 -4.63 -12.07 35.74
C LEU A 424 -4.55 -12.51 34.28
N ARG A 425 -3.44 -12.31 33.62
CA ARG A 425 -3.25 -12.55 32.20
C ARG A 425 -3.67 -13.97 31.74
N PRO A 426 -3.29 -15.06 32.42
CA PRO A 426 -3.74 -16.41 32.06
C PRO A 426 -5.26 -16.57 32.16
N LEU A 427 -5.85 -16.03 33.24
CA LEU A 427 -7.28 -16.10 33.47
C LEU A 427 -8.10 -15.30 32.46
N ILE A 428 -7.68 -14.10 32.15
CA ILE A 428 -8.28 -13.25 31.14
C ILE A 428 -8.28 -13.95 29.78
N SER A 429 -7.14 -14.53 29.39
CA SER A 429 -7.02 -15.27 28.15
C SER A 429 -7.91 -16.50 28.10
N LEU A 430 -8.01 -17.20 29.21
CA LEU A 430 -8.90 -18.34 29.35
C LEU A 430 -10.39 -17.94 29.18
N TRP A 431 -10.83 -16.82 29.78
CA TRP A 431 -12.20 -16.32 29.60
C TRP A 431 -12.53 -15.95 28.15
N ILE A 432 -11.62 -15.21 27.52
CA ILE A 432 -11.81 -14.80 26.10
C ILE A 432 -11.89 -16.04 25.22
N ASP A 433 -10.95 -16.97 25.35
CA ASP A 433 -10.93 -18.19 24.53
C ASP A 433 -12.15 -19.08 24.81
N THR A 434 -12.61 -19.17 26.06
CA THR A 434 -13.82 -19.92 26.39
C THR A 434 -15.06 -19.32 25.76
N LEU A 435 -15.20 -17.99 25.80
CA LEU A 435 -16.29 -17.28 25.13
C LEU A 435 -16.27 -17.50 23.62
N VAL A 436 -15.08 -17.39 22.99
CA VAL A 436 -14.91 -17.68 21.57
C VAL A 436 -15.34 -19.12 21.25
N LEU A 437 -14.85 -20.09 22.04
CA LEU A 437 -15.18 -21.51 21.85
C LEU A 437 -16.71 -21.76 21.90
N ARG A 438 -17.40 -21.10 22.84
CA ARG A 438 -18.86 -21.24 22.98
C ARG A 438 -19.62 -20.63 21.81
N LEU A 439 -19.21 -19.47 21.35
CA LEU A 439 -19.85 -18.78 20.22
C LEU A 439 -19.60 -19.47 18.88
N LEU A 440 -18.43 -20.16 18.71
CA LEU A 440 -18.12 -20.90 17.50
C LEU A 440 -18.90 -22.20 17.33
N ASN A 441 -19.17 -22.88 18.45
CA ASN A 441 -19.76 -24.23 18.41
C ASN A 441 -21.26 -24.25 18.21
N GLU A 442 -21.95 -23.11 18.34
CA GLU A 442 -23.42 -23.02 18.22
C GLU A 442 -23.84 -21.75 17.46
N PRO A 443 -23.70 -21.76 16.13
CA PRO A 443 -24.31 -20.69 15.33
C PRO A 443 -25.83 -20.84 15.39
N MET A 444 -26.50 -19.88 16.02
CA MET A 444 -27.97 -19.78 16.01
C MET A 444 -28.35 -18.70 15.01
N PRO A 445 -29.10 -19.02 13.94
CA PRO A 445 -29.37 -18.12 12.83
C PRO A 445 -30.07 -16.82 13.18
N ASP A 446 -30.86 -16.82 14.28
CA ASP A 446 -31.70 -15.69 14.68
C ASP A 446 -31.14 -14.90 15.87
N GLN A 447 -29.93 -15.17 16.31
CA GLN A 447 -29.35 -14.46 17.46
C GLN A 447 -28.64 -13.15 17.03
N LYS A 448 -28.62 -12.21 17.98
CA LYS A 448 -27.91 -10.94 17.81
C LYS A 448 -26.43 -11.17 17.59
N PRO A 449 -25.76 -10.34 16.75
CA PRO A 449 -24.32 -10.40 16.58
C PRO A 449 -23.60 -10.08 17.90
N VAL A 450 -22.46 -10.71 18.11
CA VAL A 450 -21.58 -10.46 19.25
C VAL A 450 -20.31 -9.76 18.77
N TRP A 451 -20.05 -8.60 19.34
CA TRP A 451 -18.90 -7.80 19.02
C TRP A 451 -17.75 -8.09 19.98
N PHE A 452 -16.65 -8.61 19.47
CA PHE A 452 -15.41 -8.71 20.25
C PHE A 452 -14.61 -7.45 20.08
N VAL A 453 -14.39 -6.74 21.18
CA VAL A 453 -13.60 -5.50 21.22
C VAL A 453 -12.40 -5.73 22.13
N ILE A 454 -11.20 -5.75 21.56
CA ILE A 454 -9.96 -5.94 22.28
C ILE A 454 -9.14 -4.66 22.14
N ASP A 455 -9.10 -3.84 23.21
CA ASP A 455 -8.43 -2.53 23.17
C ASP A 455 -6.90 -2.69 23.14
N GLU A 456 -6.34 -3.69 23.84
CA GLU A 456 -4.89 -3.91 23.92
C GLU A 456 -4.54 -5.40 23.76
N LEU A 457 -4.39 -5.83 22.51
CA LEU A 457 -4.06 -7.24 22.22
C LEU A 457 -2.71 -7.67 22.77
N ALA A 458 -1.74 -6.76 22.82
CA ALA A 458 -0.38 -7.06 23.29
C ALA A 458 -0.31 -7.43 24.77
N SER A 459 -1.31 -7.04 25.55
CA SER A 459 -1.38 -7.36 26.99
C SER A 459 -1.94 -8.76 27.29
N LEU A 460 -2.41 -9.48 26.27
CA LEU A 460 -2.94 -10.84 26.39
C LEU A 460 -1.88 -11.89 26.06
N GLN A 461 -2.09 -13.11 26.54
CA GLN A 461 -1.41 -14.29 26.05
C GLN A 461 -1.92 -14.62 24.63
N ARG A 462 -1.25 -15.56 23.97
CA ARG A 462 -1.77 -16.12 22.72
C ARG A 462 -3.16 -16.72 22.98
N LEU A 463 -4.10 -16.40 22.09
CA LEU A 463 -5.48 -16.88 22.13
C LEU A 463 -5.70 -17.95 21.05
N PRO A 464 -5.52 -19.24 21.34
CA PRO A 464 -5.61 -20.31 20.34
C PRO A 464 -6.99 -20.42 19.71
N GLN A 465 -8.06 -20.22 20.49
CA GLN A 465 -9.43 -20.32 20.01
C GLN A 465 -9.80 -19.14 19.12
N LEU A 466 -9.33 -17.95 19.47
CA LEU A 466 -9.51 -16.76 18.65
C LEU A 466 -8.82 -16.90 17.28
N HIS A 467 -7.61 -17.45 17.25
CA HIS A 467 -6.93 -17.74 15.99
C HIS A 467 -7.72 -18.74 15.14
N THR A 468 -8.28 -19.76 15.76
CA THR A 468 -9.14 -20.76 15.09
C THR A 468 -10.41 -20.09 14.56
N ALA A 469 -11.05 -19.22 15.36
CA ALA A 469 -12.23 -18.47 14.92
C ALA A 469 -11.96 -17.61 13.68
N ILE A 470 -10.87 -16.86 13.68
CA ILE A 470 -10.49 -16.01 12.56
C ILE A 470 -10.23 -16.83 11.28
N THR A 471 -9.67 -18.03 11.41
CA THR A 471 -9.27 -18.87 10.28
C THR A 471 -10.37 -19.81 9.79
N GLU A 472 -11.21 -20.34 10.68
CA GLU A 472 -12.18 -21.41 10.36
C GLU A 472 -13.62 -20.93 10.19
N ASN A 473 -13.98 -19.76 10.69
CA ASN A 473 -15.32 -19.16 10.54
C ASN A 473 -15.77 -19.01 9.07
N ARG A 474 -14.88 -19.35 8.17
CA ARG A 474 -15.09 -19.45 6.72
C ARG A 474 -15.95 -20.66 6.29
N LYS A 475 -16.06 -21.69 7.15
CA LYS A 475 -16.71 -22.98 6.80
C LYS A 475 -18.13 -23.12 7.29
N SER A 476 -18.50 -22.39 8.32
CA SER A 476 -19.83 -22.44 8.93
C SER A 476 -20.70 -21.30 8.38
N GLN A 477 -21.22 -21.41 7.16
CA GLN A 477 -22.21 -20.56 6.48
C GLN A 477 -22.40 -19.09 6.94
N ASN A 478 -21.66 -18.61 7.90
CA ASN A 478 -21.52 -17.22 8.28
C ASN A 478 -20.59 -16.54 7.30
N PRO A 479 -21.01 -15.43 6.63
CA PRO A 479 -20.30 -14.89 5.49
C PRO A 479 -19.02 -14.14 5.88
N VAL A 480 -18.01 -14.85 6.38
CA VAL A 480 -16.64 -14.34 6.42
C VAL A 480 -16.03 -14.61 5.05
N LYS A 481 -16.49 -13.91 4.03
CA LYS A 481 -15.87 -13.94 2.71
C LYS A 481 -14.55 -13.18 2.74
N GLY A 482 -13.49 -13.95 2.86
CA GLY A 482 -12.24 -13.73 2.15
C GLY A 482 -11.37 -12.54 2.53
N VAL A 483 -10.43 -12.72 3.45
CA VAL A 483 -9.09 -12.17 3.29
C VAL A 483 -8.10 -13.33 3.32
N ARG A 484 -7.55 -13.68 2.15
CA ARG A 484 -6.26 -14.35 2.06
C ARG A 484 -5.20 -13.31 2.42
N THR A 485 -4.82 -13.28 3.66
CA THR A 485 -3.49 -12.81 4.02
C THR A 485 -3.01 -13.77 5.10
N PRO A 486 -1.91 -14.46 4.89
CA PRO A 486 -1.25 -15.09 6.00
C PRO A 486 -0.77 -13.90 6.86
N LEU A 487 -1.43 -13.62 7.96
CA LEU A 487 -0.79 -13.03 9.10
C LEU A 487 0.18 -14.10 9.66
N THR A 488 1.23 -14.39 8.91
CA THR A 488 2.51 -14.73 9.50
C THR A 488 2.96 -13.45 10.17
N MET A 489 2.49 -13.24 11.37
CA MET A 489 3.14 -12.36 12.32
C MET A 489 4.49 -13.00 12.59
N GLU A 490 5.49 -12.66 11.79
CA GLU A 490 6.86 -12.88 12.14
C GLU A 490 7.14 -12.13 13.44
N ARG A 491 7.77 -12.82 14.36
CA ARG A 491 8.07 -12.51 15.75
C ARG A 491 8.92 -11.26 16.02
N THR A 492 8.95 -10.24 15.18
CA THR A 492 9.93 -9.16 15.26
C THR A 492 9.36 -7.74 15.34
N ALA A 493 8.05 -7.58 15.53
CA ALA A 493 7.52 -6.25 15.85
C ALA A 493 6.94 -6.26 17.26
N PRO A 494 7.29 -5.29 18.13
CA PRO A 494 6.66 -5.14 19.43
C PRO A 494 5.17 -4.89 19.22
N TYR A 495 4.33 -5.74 19.79
CA TYR A 495 2.86 -5.70 19.73
C TYR A 495 2.24 -4.46 20.41
N GLU A 496 3.05 -3.55 20.91
CA GLU A 496 2.66 -2.40 21.71
C GLU A 496 1.76 -1.38 21.00
N LYS A 497 1.47 -1.57 19.70
CA LYS A 497 0.81 -0.56 18.88
C LYS A 497 -0.51 -0.99 18.22
N TYR A 498 -1.06 -2.16 18.54
CA TYR A 498 -2.22 -2.70 17.82
C TYR A 498 -3.43 -2.91 18.71
N SER A 499 -4.56 -2.32 18.35
CA SER A 499 -5.87 -2.66 18.91
C SER A 499 -6.65 -3.45 17.85
N VAL A 500 -7.10 -4.65 18.20
CA VAL A 500 -7.83 -5.55 17.29
C VAL A 500 -9.32 -5.42 17.55
N PHE A 501 -10.06 -5.24 16.48
CA PHE A 501 -11.52 -5.29 16.47
C PHE A 501 -11.93 -6.60 15.83
N LEU A 502 -12.60 -7.45 16.57
CA LEU A 502 -13.12 -8.72 16.09
C LEU A 502 -14.62 -8.74 16.25
N MET A 503 -15.29 -9.07 15.17
CA MET A 503 -16.71 -9.37 15.17
C MET A 503 -16.87 -10.86 14.97
N ALA A 504 -17.56 -11.52 15.88
CA ALA A 504 -18.06 -12.88 15.71
C ALA A 504 -19.58 -12.82 15.72
N GLU A 505 -20.21 -13.47 14.73
CA GLU A 505 -21.63 -13.76 14.77
C GLU A 505 -21.96 -14.81 15.79
#